data_4d37ff43d9d239bb1884a20e1b6c0c9a
#
_entry.id   4d37ff43d9d239bb1884a20e1b6c0c9a
#
_cell.length_a   1.000
_cell.length_b   1.000
_cell.length_c   1.000
_cell.angle_alpha   90.00
_cell.angle_beta   90.00
_cell.angle_gamma   90.00
#
_symmetry.space_group_name_H-M   'P 1'
#
loop_
_entity.id
_entity.type
_entity.pdbx_description
1 polymer ?
#
loop_
_entity_poly.entity_id
_entity_poly.type
_entity_poly.pdbx_seq_one_letter_code
_entity_poly.pdbx_strand_id
1 'polypeptide(L)'
;MKQILQYLFNHQTLTKAEAKAIMIEIAQNKFNETEVSAFITVFMMRSITLEEMQGFREALLDLAVKVDLGTHDLVDIVGTGGDGKNTFNISTLASFIVAGTGQKVAKHGNYGVSAISGRSEEHTSE
;
A
#
# COMPACT_ATOMS: atom_id res chain seq x y z
N MET A 1 -19.24 10.50 0.04
CA MET A 1 -18.62 10.25 1.36
C MET A 1 -19.61 10.34 2.54
N LYS A 2 -20.38 11.41 2.73
CA LYS A 2 -21.21 11.62 3.94
C LYS A 2 -22.15 10.44 4.30
N GLN A 3 -22.87 9.86 3.33
CA GLN A 3 -23.74 8.71 3.57
C GLN A 3 -22.97 7.46 3.99
N ILE A 4 -21.80 7.24 3.38
CA ILE A 4 -20.93 6.11 3.71
C ILE A 4 -20.39 6.25 5.13
N LEU A 5 -19.92 7.43 5.51
CA LEU A 5 -19.47 7.69 6.88
C LEU A 5 -20.58 7.46 7.89
N GLN A 6 -21.81 7.93 7.60
CA GLN A 6 -22.96 7.70 8.45
C GLN A 6 -23.26 6.21 8.63
N TYR A 7 -23.17 5.42 7.55
CA TYR A 7 -23.34 3.98 7.55
C TYR A 7 -22.29 3.29 8.43
N LEU A 8 -21.02 3.66 8.26
CA LEU A 8 -19.92 3.12 9.03
C LEU A 8 -19.96 3.53 10.51
N PHE A 9 -20.39 4.76 10.83
CA PHE A 9 -20.58 5.22 12.21
C PHE A 9 -21.70 4.47 12.96
N ASN A 10 -22.65 3.91 12.23
CA ASN A 10 -23.65 3.02 12.78
C ASN A 10 -23.16 1.56 12.90
N HIS A 11 -21.85 1.36 12.96
CA HIS A 11 -21.21 0.05 13.09
C HIS A 11 -21.49 -0.93 11.94
N GLN A 12 -21.92 -0.43 10.80
CA GLN A 12 -22.08 -1.25 9.60
C GLN A 12 -20.72 -1.45 8.91
N THR A 13 -20.63 -2.50 8.11
CA THR A 13 -19.42 -2.84 7.35
C THR A 13 -19.72 -2.80 5.86
N LEU A 14 -18.71 -2.46 5.07
CA LEU A 14 -18.83 -2.44 3.62
C LEU A 14 -18.77 -3.87 3.06
N THR A 15 -19.57 -4.14 2.06
CA THR A 15 -19.35 -5.29 1.18
C THR A 15 -18.07 -5.09 0.38
N LYS A 16 -17.55 -6.18 -0.17
CA LYS A 16 -16.37 -6.15 -1.05
C LYS A 16 -16.54 -5.17 -2.23
N ALA A 17 -17.72 -5.16 -2.85
CA ALA A 17 -18.01 -4.28 -3.98
C ALA A 17 -18.05 -2.80 -3.57
N GLU A 18 -18.66 -2.46 -2.43
CA GLU A 18 -18.69 -1.10 -1.91
C GLU A 18 -17.30 -0.62 -1.50
N ALA A 19 -16.53 -1.46 -0.82
CA ALA A 19 -15.16 -1.15 -0.43
C ALA A 19 -14.27 -0.89 -1.66
N LYS A 20 -14.40 -1.69 -2.72
CA LYS A 20 -13.71 -1.48 -3.99
C LYS A 20 -14.11 -0.15 -4.63
N ALA A 21 -15.40 0.11 -4.74
CA ALA A 21 -15.92 1.32 -5.38
C ALA A 21 -15.44 2.59 -4.69
N ILE A 22 -15.52 2.63 -3.35
CA ILE A 22 -15.10 3.81 -2.60
C ILE A 22 -13.60 4.06 -2.68
N MET A 23 -12.78 3.01 -2.69
CA MET A 23 -11.33 3.14 -2.85
C MET A 23 -10.97 3.72 -4.23
N ILE A 24 -11.66 3.29 -5.28
CA ILE A 24 -11.49 3.85 -6.63
C ILE A 24 -11.88 5.33 -6.65
N GLU A 25 -12.98 5.70 -6.00
CA GLU A 25 -13.42 7.10 -5.93
C GLU A 25 -12.45 7.99 -5.14
N ILE A 26 -11.84 7.47 -4.07
CA ILE A 26 -10.79 8.15 -3.32
C ILE A 26 -9.58 8.39 -4.23
N ALA A 27 -9.12 7.38 -4.94
CA ALA A 27 -7.99 7.48 -5.86
C ALA A 27 -8.24 8.44 -7.03
N GLN A 28 -9.49 8.61 -7.42
CA GLN A 28 -9.91 9.59 -8.43
C GLN A 28 -10.09 11.02 -7.87
N ASN A 29 -9.71 11.26 -6.61
CA ASN A 29 -9.84 12.55 -5.93
C ASN A 29 -11.29 13.10 -5.90
N LYS A 30 -12.30 12.23 -5.83
CA LYS A 30 -13.71 12.64 -5.73
C LYS A 30 -14.10 13.14 -4.35
N PHE A 31 -13.24 12.96 -3.37
CA PHE A 31 -13.44 13.37 -1.99
C PHE A 31 -12.32 14.28 -1.53
N ASN A 32 -12.63 15.20 -0.63
CA ASN A 32 -11.61 16.06 -0.04
C ASN A 32 -10.83 15.31 1.06
N GLU A 33 -9.67 15.84 1.45
CA GLU A 33 -8.77 15.24 2.42
C GLU A 33 -9.43 14.99 3.78
N THR A 34 -10.33 15.89 4.22
CA THR A 34 -11.03 15.73 5.49
C THR A 34 -11.99 14.53 5.46
N GLU A 35 -12.69 14.34 4.35
CA GLU A 35 -13.58 13.19 4.16
C GLU A 35 -12.79 11.87 4.10
N VAL A 36 -11.65 11.87 3.41
CA VAL A 36 -10.75 10.71 3.35
C VAL A 36 -10.16 10.41 4.73
N SER A 37 -9.71 11.41 5.47
CA SER A 37 -9.21 11.25 6.83
C SER A 37 -10.27 10.67 7.76
N ALA A 38 -11.52 11.16 7.70
CA ALA A 38 -12.62 10.62 8.47
C ALA A 38 -12.90 9.15 8.12
N PHE A 39 -12.84 8.80 6.84
CA PHE A 39 -13.01 7.43 6.37
C PHE A 39 -11.93 6.50 6.92
N ILE A 40 -10.66 6.89 6.84
CA ILE A 40 -9.53 6.10 7.37
C ILE A 40 -9.66 5.92 8.89
N THR A 41 -10.09 6.96 9.61
CA THR A 41 -10.24 6.92 11.07
C THR A 41 -11.20 5.84 11.53
N VAL A 42 -12.25 5.52 10.75
CA VAL A 42 -13.16 4.42 11.08
C VAL A 42 -12.41 3.09 11.22
N PHE A 43 -11.47 2.82 10.31
CA PHE A 43 -10.68 1.57 10.31
C PHE A 43 -9.54 1.57 11.34
N MET A 44 -9.22 2.71 11.92
CA MET A 44 -8.35 2.79 13.11
C MET A 44 -9.11 2.48 14.40
N MET A 45 -10.43 2.72 14.44
CA MET A 45 -11.27 2.51 15.62
C MET A 45 -11.86 1.10 15.69
N ARG A 46 -11.95 0.39 14.58
CA ARG A 46 -12.45 -0.98 14.50
C ARG A 46 -11.61 -1.84 13.55
N SER A 47 -11.67 -3.14 13.75
CA SER A 47 -11.03 -4.07 12.81
C SER A 47 -11.69 -4.01 11.43
N ILE A 48 -10.86 -4.06 10.40
CA ILE A 48 -11.30 -4.21 9.02
C ILE A 48 -11.83 -5.63 8.79
N THR A 49 -12.93 -5.77 8.06
CA THR A 49 -13.46 -7.11 7.70
C THR A 49 -12.70 -7.69 6.51
N LEU A 50 -12.83 -9.01 6.31
CA LEU A 50 -12.21 -9.68 5.17
C LEU A 50 -12.75 -9.15 3.83
N GLU A 51 -14.05 -8.88 3.75
CA GLU A 51 -14.67 -8.33 2.53
C GLU A 51 -14.16 -6.93 2.21
N GLU A 52 -14.09 -6.06 3.21
CA GLU A 52 -13.52 -4.72 3.06
C GLU A 52 -12.07 -4.78 2.59
N MET A 53 -11.25 -5.62 3.22
CA MET A 53 -9.85 -5.80 2.85
C MET A 53 -9.70 -6.29 1.40
N GLN A 54 -10.51 -7.27 1.00
CA GLN A 54 -10.50 -7.78 -0.37
C GLN A 54 -10.91 -6.70 -1.38
N GLY A 55 -11.92 -5.91 -1.06
CA GLY A 55 -12.37 -4.81 -1.91
C GLY A 55 -11.31 -3.75 -2.10
N PHE A 56 -10.68 -3.30 -1.02
CA PHE A 56 -9.57 -2.33 -1.08
C PHE A 56 -8.38 -2.87 -1.86
N ARG A 57 -8.00 -4.13 -1.61
CA ARG A 57 -6.92 -4.78 -2.37
C ARG A 57 -7.21 -4.83 -3.86
N GLU A 58 -8.42 -5.23 -4.26
CA GLU A 58 -8.78 -5.28 -5.68
C GLU A 58 -8.74 -3.90 -6.34
N ALA A 59 -9.24 -2.87 -5.66
CA ALA A 59 -9.17 -1.51 -6.17
C ALA A 59 -7.73 -1.06 -6.41
N LEU A 60 -6.84 -1.32 -5.43
CA LEU A 60 -5.42 -0.97 -5.55
C LEU A 60 -4.73 -1.72 -6.69
N LEU A 61 -5.05 -3.00 -6.90
CA LEU A 61 -4.51 -3.78 -8.02
C LEU A 61 -5.01 -3.28 -9.38
N ASP A 62 -6.28 -2.87 -9.46
CA ASP A 62 -6.85 -2.31 -10.70
C ASP A 62 -6.25 -0.94 -11.04
N LEU A 63 -5.87 -0.17 -10.02
CA LEU A 63 -5.30 1.17 -10.16
C LEU A 63 -3.77 1.17 -10.29
N ALA A 64 -3.13 0.08 -9.94
CA ALA A 64 -1.68 -0.03 -9.99
C ALA A 64 -1.15 0.16 -11.41
N VAL A 65 -0.09 0.95 -11.53
CA VAL A 65 0.64 1.09 -12.79
C VAL A 65 1.33 -0.23 -13.10
N LYS A 66 1.02 -0.80 -14.25
CA LYS A 66 1.67 -2.04 -14.69
C LYS A 66 3.06 -1.71 -15.20
N VAL A 67 4.06 -2.33 -14.58
CA VAL A 67 5.47 -2.24 -15.01
C VAL A 67 5.84 -3.54 -15.70
N ASP A 68 6.21 -3.46 -16.97
CA ASP A 68 6.77 -4.60 -17.69
C ASP A 68 8.29 -4.64 -17.50
N LEU A 69 8.75 -5.65 -16.77
CA LEU A 69 10.17 -5.87 -16.50
C LEU A 69 10.82 -6.83 -17.51
N GLY A 70 10.11 -7.18 -18.59
CA GLY A 70 10.62 -8.03 -19.65
C GLY A 70 10.92 -9.48 -19.27
N THR A 71 10.63 -9.90 -18.06
CA THR A 71 10.81 -11.26 -17.54
C THR A 71 9.88 -11.52 -16.36
N HIS A 72 9.49 -12.78 -16.18
CA HIS A 72 8.69 -13.23 -15.04
C HIS A 72 9.54 -13.98 -14.00
N ASP A 73 10.82 -14.18 -14.26
CA ASP A 73 11.76 -14.83 -13.35
C ASP A 73 12.45 -13.81 -12.44
N LEU A 74 11.64 -13.16 -11.61
CA LEU A 74 12.05 -12.10 -10.71
C LEU A 74 11.63 -12.41 -9.28
N VAL A 75 12.48 -12.08 -8.33
CA VAL A 75 12.17 -12.10 -6.90
C VAL A 75 11.98 -10.66 -6.43
N ASP A 76 10.82 -10.38 -5.84
CA ASP A 76 10.57 -9.11 -5.14
C ASP A 76 10.91 -9.27 -3.66
N ILE A 77 11.78 -8.41 -3.15
CA ILE A 77 12.23 -8.42 -1.76
C ILE A 77 11.86 -7.07 -1.13
N VAL A 78 10.72 -7.05 -0.45
CA VAL A 78 10.21 -5.85 0.21
C VAL A 78 9.79 -6.15 1.64
N GLY A 79 10.06 -5.21 2.54
CA GLY A 79 9.53 -5.22 3.91
C GLY A 79 8.27 -4.36 3.98
N THR A 80 7.31 -4.75 4.80
CA THR A 80 6.06 -4.00 5.02
C THR A 80 6.28 -2.69 5.77
N GLY A 81 7.40 -2.57 6.51
CA GLY A 81 7.69 -1.40 7.34
C GLY A 81 6.74 -1.26 8.53
N GLY A 82 6.85 -0.13 9.22
CA GLY A 82 5.89 0.24 10.28
C GLY A 82 5.98 -0.55 11.58
N ASP A 83 7.02 -1.36 11.78
CA ASP A 83 7.22 -2.15 13.01
C ASP A 83 7.75 -1.34 14.20
N GLY A 84 8.00 -0.05 14.01
CA GLY A 84 8.55 0.85 15.02
C GLY A 84 10.00 0.58 15.40
N LYS A 85 10.69 -0.33 14.71
CA LYS A 85 12.08 -0.71 15.00
C LYS A 85 13.05 0.08 14.11
N ASN A 86 14.02 0.70 14.72
CA ASN A 86 15.08 1.41 14.01
C ASN A 86 16.22 0.43 13.68
N THR A 87 15.99 -0.45 12.70
CA THR A 87 16.98 -1.40 12.21
C THR A 87 17.55 -0.93 10.87
N PHE A 88 18.74 -1.46 10.49
CA PHE A 88 19.26 -1.23 9.15
C PHE A 88 18.32 -1.86 8.09
N ASN A 89 18.43 -1.42 6.84
CA ASN A 89 17.55 -1.88 5.76
C ASN A 89 17.88 -3.31 5.32
N ILE A 90 17.34 -4.27 6.08
CA ILE A 90 17.56 -5.71 5.89
C ILE A 90 17.13 -6.13 4.48
N SER A 91 15.99 -5.63 3.98
CA SER A 91 15.47 -6.01 2.66
C SER A 91 16.38 -5.55 1.52
N THR A 92 17.02 -4.40 1.65
CA THR A 92 18.00 -3.94 0.66
C THR A 92 19.24 -4.80 0.68
N LEU A 93 19.80 -5.12 1.85
CA LEU A 93 20.95 -6.01 1.95
C LEU A 93 20.63 -7.41 1.39
N ALA A 94 19.48 -7.97 1.74
CA ALA A 94 19.03 -9.25 1.21
C ALA A 94 18.91 -9.24 -0.32
N SER A 95 18.45 -8.13 -0.91
CA SER A 95 18.37 -7.99 -2.37
C SER A 95 19.73 -8.13 -3.05
N PHE A 96 20.77 -7.52 -2.49
CA PHE A 96 22.14 -7.67 -3.02
C PHE A 96 22.67 -9.10 -2.88
N ILE A 97 22.38 -9.76 -1.76
CA ILE A 97 22.82 -11.15 -1.55
C ILE A 97 22.13 -12.07 -2.56
N VAL A 98 20.82 -11.94 -2.75
CA VAL A 98 20.06 -12.75 -3.71
C VAL A 98 20.53 -12.46 -5.14
N ALA A 99 20.74 -11.21 -5.51
CA ALA A 99 21.29 -10.86 -6.82
C ALA A 99 22.70 -11.45 -7.04
N GLY A 100 23.52 -11.52 -5.99
CA GLY A 100 24.84 -12.14 -6.03
C GLY A 100 24.83 -13.64 -6.32
N THR A 101 23.71 -14.33 -6.10
CA THR A 101 23.53 -15.75 -6.50
C THR A 101 23.15 -15.91 -7.98
N GLY A 102 23.01 -14.84 -8.73
CA GLY A 102 22.58 -14.84 -10.13
C GLY A 102 21.06 -14.74 -10.33
N GLN A 103 20.28 -14.68 -9.24
CA GLN A 103 18.84 -14.49 -9.33
C GLN A 103 18.52 -13.03 -9.64
N LYS A 104 17.61 -12.78 -10.58
CA LYS A 104 17.14 -11.43 -10.89
C LYS A 104 16.24 -10.92 -9.76
N VAL A 105 16.50 -9.70 -9.31
CA VAL A 105 15.73 -9.07 -8.24
C VAL A 105 15.06 -7.80 -8.77
N ALA A 106 13.76 -7.68 -8.56
CA ALA A 106 13.02 -6.43 -8.69
C ALA A 106 12.68 -5.94 -7.29
N LYS A 107 13.21 -4.77 -6.91
CA LYS A 107 12.93 -4.19 -5.61
C LYS A 107 12.19 -2.88 -5.79
N HIS A 108 11.00 -2.81 -5.21
CA HIS A 108 10.32 -1.54 -5.00
C HIS A 108 10.52 -1.07 -3.55
N GLY A 109 10.37 0.20 -3.33
CA GLY A 109 10.53 0.79 -2.01
C GLY A 109 9.78 2.10 -1.88
N ASN A 110 9.61 2.53 -0.64
CA ASN A 110 9.06 3.83 -0.30
C ASN A 110 9.83 4.42 0.87
N TYR A 111 9.60 5.70 1.17
CA TYR A 111 10.19 6.33 2.33
C TYR A 111 9.76 5.61 3.62
N GLY A 112 10.72 5.37 4.50
CA GLY A 112 10.43 4.82 5.82
C GLY A 112 9.67 5.83 6.67
N VAL A 113 8.54 5.40 7.25
CA VAL A 113 7.75 6.23 8.18
C VAL A 113 8.43 6.31 9.54
N SER A 114 9.19 5.28 9.93
CA SER A 114 9.77 5.12 11.26
C SER A 114 11.30 5.00 11.27
N ALA A 115 11.95 4.81 10.14
CA ALA A 115 13.40 4.64 10.05
C ALA A 115 14.03 5.64 9.07
N ILE A 116 15.22 6.14 9.42
CA ILE A 116 16.04 7.00 8.55
C ILE A 116 16.55 6.20 7.33
N SER A 117 16.68 4.88 7.47
CA SER A 117 17.07 3.97 6.39
C SER A 117 15.84 3.59 5.54
N GLY A 118 15.94 3.74 4.24
CA GLY A 118 14.84 3.45 3.29
C GLY A 118 14.42 4.65 2.46
N ARG A 119 15.11 5.77 2.60
CA ARG A 119 14.95 6.93 1.74
C ARG A 119 15.55 6.59 0.38
N SER A 120 14.71 6.32 -0.61
CA SER A 120 15.14 6.33 -2.00
C SER A 120 15.30 7.79 -2.41
N GLU A 121 16.51 8.25 -2.58
CA GLU A 121 16.74 9.44 -3.37
C GLU A 121 16.52 9.04 -4.83
N GLU A 122 15.58 9.66 -5.51
CA GLU A 122 15.50 9.57 -6.96
C GLU A 122 16.76 10.23 -7.52
N HIS A 123 17.76 9.42 -7.85
CA HIS A 123 18.81 9.86 -8.74
C HIS A 123 18.24 9.85 -10.16
N THR A 124 17.65 10.96 -10.58
CA THR A 124 17.54 11.25 -11.99
C THR A 124 18.95 11.50 -12.49
N SER A 125 19.59 10.49 -13.05
CA SER A 125 20.77 10.69 -13.89
C SER A 125 20.30 11.40 -15.16
N GLU A 126 20.67 12.65 -15.31
CA GLU A 126 20.69 13.34 -16.60
C GLU A 126 21.63 12.63 -17.59
#